data_06e697b6827fe184dadf4c4168b34d91
#
_entry.id   06e697b6827fe184dadf4c4168b34d91
#
_cell.length_a   1.000
_cell.length_b   1.000
_cell.length_c   1.000
_cell.angle_alpha   90.00
_cell.angle_beta   90.00
_cell.angle_gamma   90.00
#
_symmetry.space_group_name_H-M   'P 1'
#
loop_
_entity.id
_entity.type
_entity.pdbx_description
1 polymer ?
#
loop_
_entity_poly.entity_id
_entity_poly.type
_entity_poly.pdbx_seq_one_letter_code
_entity_poly.pdbx_strand_id
1 'polypeptide(L)'
;SGIPADVISTVGRMRSKVLKKYRDEIDGKHQWLIVAAASPKWAKKVFPDDDSDTAVEKLWNAIFSCVYLDGNKNWEQVWKQHTDTMREKADWLNSKRFKSLRYNSSNGTDFTVQLIPGAKWCGAADINRVNGAAYVPNMPTEEVFLRPMKGKCEGRLVATKPLSWSGNLIDGFEVEFTNGRVSGC
;
A
#
# COMPACT_ATOMS: atom_id res chain seq x y z
N SER A 1 0.33 -16.83 15.97
CA SER A 1 0.09 -18.18 15.44
C SER A 1 1.29 -19.02 15.83
N GLY A 2 1.11 -20.27 16.29
CA GLY A 2 2.21 -21.18 16.59
C GLY A 2 2.91 -21.77 15.35
N ILE A 3 2.69 -21.16 14.17
CA ILE A 3 3.28 -21.60 12.89
C ILE A 3 4.57 -20.79 12.67
N PRO A 4 5.71 -21.45 12.42
CA PRO A 4 6.97 -20.77 12.10
C PRO A 4 6.87 -19.86 10.89
N ALA A 5 7.57 -18.71 10.90
CA ALA A 5 7.48 -17.69 9.86
C ALA A 5 8.00 -18.19 8.50
N ASP A 6 9.01 -19.06 8.49
CA ASP A 6 9.57 -19.69 7.29
C ASP A 6 8.56 -20.61 6.59
N VAL A 7 7.74 -21.33 7.38
CA VAL A 7 6.63 -22.14 6.85
C VAL A 7 5.58 -21.26 6.20
N ILE A 8 5.16 -20.17 6.87
CA ILE A 8 4.19 -19.20 6.34
C ILE A 8 4.70 -18.61 5.02
N SER A 9 5.96 -18.19 5.00
CA SER A 9 6.62 -17.61 3.83
C SER A 9 6.71 -18.62 2.68
N THR A 10 7.10 -19.86 2.97
CA THR A 10 7.23 -20.94 1.97
C THR A 10 5.88 -21.28 1.34
N VAL A 11 4.85 -21.51 2.16
CA VAL A 11 3.49 -21.77 1.67
C VAL A 11 2.97 -20.59 0.85
N GLY A 12 3.20 -19.36 1.29
CA GLY A 12 2.82 -18.17 0.57
C GLY A 12 3.45 -18.08 -0.82
N ARG A 13 4.75 -18.37 -0.94
CA ARG A 13 5.47 -18.40 -2.22
C ARG A 13 4.96 -19.49 -3.16
N MET A 14 4.77 -20.71 -2.65
CA MET A 14 4.24 -21.84 -3.42
C MET A 14 2.84 -21.53 -3.97
N ARG A 15 1.96 -21.05 -3.09
CA ARG A 15 0.60 -20.63 -3.47
C ARG A 15 0.62 -19.53 -4.53
N SER A 16 1.46 -18.51 -4.36
CA SER A 16 1.59 -17.41 -5.32
C SER A 16 2.05 -17.89 -6.68
N LYS A 17 2.99 -18.85 -6.73
CA LYS A 17 3.48 -19.46 -7.98
C LYS A 17 2.38 -20.21 -8.72
N VAL A 18 1.60 -21.03 -8.01
CA VAL A 18 0.50 -21.81 -8.59
C VAL A 18 -0.63 -20.90 -9.08
N LEU A 19 -0.97 -19.89 -8.31
CA LEU A 19 -2.08 -19.00 -8.62
C LEU A 19 -1.73 -17.87 -9.62
N LYS A 20 -0.44 -17.70 -9.93
CA LYS A 20 0.01 -16.58 -10.79
C LYS A 20 -0.73 -16.55 -12.12
N LYS A 21 -0.82 -17.68 -12.82
CA LYS A 21 -1.50 -17.76 -14.12
C LYS A 21 -2.95 -17.30 -14.08
N TYR A 22 -3.68 -17.66 -13.03
CA TYR A 22 -5.08 -17.24 -12.87
C TYR A 22 -5.20 -15.76 -12.56
N ARG A 23 -4.30 -15.22 -11.72
CA ARG A 23 -4.26 -13.78 -11.43
C ARG A 23 -3.94 -12.97 -12.68
N ASP A 24 -2.94 -13.39 -13.45
CA ASP A 24 -2.56 -12.71 -14.72
C ASP A 24 -3.73 -12.73 -15.73
N GLU A 25 -4.54 -13.79 -15.74
CA GLU A 25 -5.69 -13.92 -16.63
C GLU A 25 -6.85 -12.99 -16.25
N ILE A 26 -7.07 -12.76 -14.94
CA ILE A 26 -8.16 -11.92 -14.45
C ILE A 26 -7.74 -10.47 -14.22
N ASP A 27 -6.45 -10.14 -14.31
CA ASP A 27 -5.92 -8.81 -14.05
C ASP A 27 -6.56 -7.75 -14.96
N GLY A 28 -7.13 -6.73 -14.33
CA GLY A 28 -7.87 -5.67 -15.01
C GLY A 28 -9.23 -6.06 -15.61
N LYS A 29 -9.66 -7.32 -15.46
CA LYS A 29 -10.97 -7.78 -15.97
C LYS A 29 -12.05 -7.83 -14.88
N HIS A 30 -11.66 -7.82 -13.63
CA HIS A 30 -12.56 -7.86 -12.48
C HIS A 30 -12.32 -6.69 -11.55
N GLN A 31 -13.37 -6.17 -10.96
CA GLN A 31 -13.27 -5.25 -9.85
C GLN A 31 -12.92 -6.04 -8.58
N TRP A 32 -12.09 -5.47 -7.74
CA TRP A 32 -11.68 -6.06 -6.48
C TRP A 32 -11.49 -4.97 -5.43
N LEU A 33 -11.55 -5.35 -4.17
CA LEU A 33 -11.35 -4.45 -3.04
C LEU A 33 -10.54 -5.13 -1.95
N ILE A 34 -9.54 -4.42 -1.42
CA ILE A 34 -8.88 -4.73 -0.17
C ILE A 34 -9.30 -3.71 0.87
N VAL A 35 -9.86 -4.19 1.97
CA VAL A 35 -10.29 -3.38 3.10
C VAL A 35 -10.00 -4.14 4.41
N ALA A 36 -9.76 -3.41 5.48
CA ALA A 36 -9.57 -4.01 6.81
C ALA A 36 -10.90 -4.53 7.38
N ALA A 37 -10.83 -5.63 8.12
CA ALA A 37 -11.95 -6.15 8.89
C ALA A 37 -11.51 -6.44 10.33
N ALA A 38 -12.26 -5.93 11.30
CA ALA A 38 -11.96 -6.13 12.69
C ALA A 38 -12.08 -7.62 13.10
N SER A 39 -11.14 -8.08 13.92
CA SER A 39 -11.22 -9.39 14.56
C SER A 39 -10.93 -9.26 16.05
N PRO A 40 -11.48 -10.13 16.92
CA PRO A 40 -11.26 -10.05 18.35
C PRO A 40 -9.77 -10.05 18.74
N LYS A 41 -8.99 -10.88 18.07
CA LYS A 41 -7.55 -11.00 18.34
C LYS A 41 -6.75 -9.75 17.95
N TRP A 42 -7.12 -9.09 16.86
CA TRP A 42 -6.52 -7.82 16.47
C TRP A 42 -7.01 -6.68 17.38
N ALA A 43 -8.30 -6.64 17.65
CA ALA A 43 -8.91 -5.63 18.52
C ALA A 43 -8.25 -5.61 19.92
N LYS A 44 -8.04 -6.77 20.54
CA LYS A 44 -7.33 -6.89 21.82
C LYS A 44 -5.87 -6.47 21.79
N LYS A 45 -5.22 -6.48 20.62
CA LYS A 45 -3.86 -5.93 20.47
C LYS A 45 -3.84 -4.41 20.40
N VAL A 46 -4.88 -3.80 19.80
CA VAL A 46 -5.00 -2.35 19.65
C VAL A 46 -5.57 -1.71 20.93
N PHE A 47 -6.52 -2.39 21.57
CA PHE A 47 -7.22 -1.97 22.77
C PHE A 47 -7.10 -3.04 23.86
N PRO A 48 -5.93 -3.19 24.48
CA PRO A 48 -5.65 -4.28 25.42
C PRO A 48 -6.47 -4.22 26.71
N ASP A 49 -6.87 -3.02 27.14
CA ASP A 49 -7.57 -2.78 28.41
C ASP A 49 -9.09 -2.99 28.32
N ASP A 50 -9.67 -2.96 27.11
CA ASP A 50 -11.09 -3.15 26.90
C ASP A 50 -11.48 -4.65 26.95
N ASP A 51 -12.74 -4.97 27.25
CA ASP A 51 -13.28 -6.30 26.98
C ASP A 51 -13.31 -6.61 25.48
N SER A 52 -13.54 -7.88 25.11
CA SER A 52 -13.43 -8.31 23.71
C SER A 52 -14.40 -7.59 22.78
N ASP A 53 -15.64 -7.39 23.21
CA ASP A 53 -16.69 -6.83 22.36
C ASP A 53 -16.51 -5.33 22.20
N THR A 54 -16.21 -4.64 23.27
CA THR A 54 -15.85 -3.21 23.27
C THR A 54 -14.62 -2.95 22.39
N ALA A 55 -13.59 -3.79 22.51
CA ALA A 55 -12.39 -3.67 21.68
C ALA A 55 -12.70 -3.83 20.19
N VAL A 56 -13.56 -4.80 19.82
CA VAL A 56 -13.97 -5.04 18.44
C VAL A 56 -14.78 -3.85 17.90
N GLU A 57 -15.70 -3.32 18.68
CA GLU A 57 -16.49 -2.14 18.29
C GLU A 57 -15.59 -0.91 18.07
N LYS A 58 -14.67 -0.63 18.99
CA LYS A 58 -13.69 0.46 18.84
C LYS A 58 -12.83 0.27 17.59
N LEU A 59 -12.40 -0.96 17.28
CA LEU A 59 -11.62 -1.23 16.10
C LEU A 59 -12.42 -1.02 14.80
N TRP A 60 -13.70 -1.41 14.78
CA TRP A 60 -14.59 -1.11 13.65
C TRP A 60 -14.75 0.40 13.46
N ASN A 61 -14.97 1.16 14.53
CA ASN A 61 -15.10 2.62 14.46
C ASN A 61 -13.82 3.27 13.91
N ALA A 62 -12.65 2.79 14.35
CA ALA A 62 -11.37 3.24 13.79
C ALA A 62 -11.21 2.90 12.30
N ILE A 63 -11.61 1.70 11.87
CA ILE A 63 -11.60 1.30 10.46
C ILE A 63 -12.55 2.19 9.65
N PHE A 64 -13.78 2.42 10.13
CA PHE A 64 -14.74 3.28 9.45
C PHE A 64 -14.26 4.73 9.33
N SER A 65 -13.61 5.24 10.35
CA SER A 65 -12.98 6.57 10.28
C SER A 65 -11.87 6.62 9.23
N CYS A 66 -10.99 5.61 9.17
CA CYS A 66 -9.94 5.53 8.17
C CYS A 66 -10.46 5.46 6.72
N VAL A 67 -11.66 4.94 6.52
CA VAL A 67 -12.27 4.82 5.19
C VAL A 67 -13.40 5.84 4.94
N TYR A 68 -13.46 6.90 5.76
CA TYR A 68 -14.43 8.00 5.64
C TYR A 68 -15.90 7.57 5.77
N LEU A 69 -16.18 6.54 6.58
CA LEU A 69 -17.54 6.04 6.86
C LEU A 69 -18.00 6.31 8.30
N ASP A 70 -17.38 7.20 9.01
CA ASP A 70 -17.61 7.56 10.42
C ASP A 70 -18.87 8.40 10.65
N GLY A 71 -20.03 7.83 10.32
CA GLY A 71 -21.33 8.50 10.45
C GLY A 71 -21.65 9.50 9.33
N ASN A 72 -20.80 9.60 8.32
CA ASN A 72 -21.03 10.47 7.17
C ASN A 72 -22.12 9.90 6.27
N LYS A 73 -23.28 10.58 6.20
CA LYS A 73 -24.40 10.15 5.37
C LYS A 73 -24.16 10.31 3.85
N ASN A 74 -23.14 11.11 3.49
CA ASN A 74 -22.79 11.39 2.08
C ASN A 74 -21.46 10.73 1.68
N TRP A 75 -21.21 9.51 2.13
CA TRP A 75 -19.97 8.80 1.89
C TRP A 75 -19.61 8.70 0.39
N GLU A 76 -20.58 8.57 -0.51
CA GLU A 76 -20.36 8.57 -1.95
C GLU A 76 -19.73 9.87 -2.44
N GLN A 77 -20.24 11.01 -1.96
CA GLN A 77 -19.68 12.33 -2.29
C GLN A 77 -18.28 12.52 -1.72
N VAL A 78 -18.03 12.07 -0.49
CA VAL A 78 -16.71 12.13 0.14
C VAL A 78 -15.70 11.31 -0.64
N TRP A 79 -16.02 10.08 -1.00
CA TRP A 79 -15.17 9.24 -1.81
C TRP A 79 -14.97 9.77 -3.23
N LYS A 80 -16.00 10.33 -3.84
CA LYS A 80 -15.86 11.01 -5.13
C LYS A 80 -14.86 12.17 -5.05
N GLN A 81 -15.01 13.04 -4.06
CA GLN A 81 -14.11 14.19 -3.86
C GLN A 81 -12.68 13.72 -3.58
N HIS A 82 -12.52 12.69 -2.76
CA HIS A 82 -11.21 12.11 -2.45
C HIS A 82 -10.53 11.55 -3.71
N THR A 83 -11.23 10.76 -4.50
CA THR A 83 -10.69 10.20 -5.75
C THR A 83 -10.40 11.28 -6.78
N ASP A 84 -11.22 12.33 -6.89
CA ASP A 84 -10.96 13.46 -7.77
C ASP A 84 -9.70 14.22 -7.35
N THR A 85 -9.52 14.48 -6.05
CA THR A 85 -8.30 15.11 -5.51
C THR A 85 -7.04 14.30 -5.81
N MET A 86 -7.10 12.97 -5.68
CA MET A 86 -5.96 12.10 -5.99
C MET A 86 -5.65 12.07 -7.48
N ARG A 87 -6.67 12.12 -8.34
CA ARG A 87 -6.51 12.23 -9.79
C ARG A 87 -5.86 13.55 -10.18
N GLU A 88 -6.31 14.67 -9.62
CA GLU A 88 -5.70 15.98 -9.85
C GLU A 88 -4.21 16.00 -9.48
N LYS A 89 -3.84 15.39 -8.35
CA LYS A 89 -2.44 15.23 -7.95
C LYS A 89 -1.64 14.40 -8.95
N ALA A 90 -2.20 13.27 -9.42
CA ALA A 90 -1.56 12.44 -10.43
C ALA A 90 -1.37 13.19 -11.76
N ASP A 91 -2.38 13.94 -12.21
CA ASP A 91 -2.32 14.74 -13.43
C ASP A 91 -1.31 15.89 -13.33
N TRP A 92 -1.24 16.54 -12.17
CA TRP A 92 -0.21 17.54 -11.91
C TRP A 92 1.19 16.95 -11.99
N LEU A 93 1.45 15.78 -11.36
CA LEU A 93 2.73 15.09 -11.45
C LEU A 93 3.05 14.66 -12.89
N ASN A 94 2.06 14.17 -13.64
CA ASN A 94 2.20 13.81 -15.04
C ASN A 94 2.59 15.00 -15.92
N SER A 95 2.07 16.20 -15.62
CA SER A 95 2.43 17.43 -16.34
C SER A 95 3.90 17.84 -16.16
N LYS A 96 4.52 17.49 -15.03
CA LYS A 96 5.91 17.85 -14.70
C LYS A 96 6.96 17.02 -15.40
N ARG A 97 6.63 15.79 -15.83
CA ARG A 97 7.54 14.86 -16.53
C ARG A 97 8.87 14.65 -15.80
N PHE A 98 8.82 14.46 -14.49
CA PHE A 98 10.00 14.20 -13.69
C PHE A 98 10.76 12.97 -14.21
N LYS A 99 12.10 13.06 -14.17
CA LYS A 99 13.00 11.97 -14.58
C LYS A 99 13.47 11.12 -13.40
N SER A 100 13.49 11.72 -12.22
CA SER A 100 13.92 11.09 -10.96
C SER A 100 13.22 11.71 -9.76
N LEU A 101 13.25 10.99 -8.65
CA LEU A 101 12.86 11.49 -7.34
C LEU A 101 14.06 11.36 -6.41
N ARG A 102 14.29 12.37 -5.58
CA ARG A 102 15.25 12.33 -4.48
C ARG A 102 14.50 12.46 -3.16
N TYR A 103 14.78 11.57 -2.26
CA TYR A 103 14.28 11.58 -0.87
C TYR A 103 15.44 11.99 0.02
N ASN A 104 15.24 13.05 0.79
CA ASN A 104 16.21 13.51 1.77
C ASN A 104 15.48 13.90 3.05
N SER A 105 15.92 13.34 4.17
CA SER A 105 15.30 13.63 5.46
C SER A 105 16.31 13.55 6.60
N SER A 106 15.98 14.19 7.73
CA SER A 106 16.86 14.32 8.91
C SER A 106 17.17 12.99 9.60
N ASN A 107 16.45 11.91 9.30
CA ASN A 107 16.72 10.57 9.83
C ASN A 107 17.89 9.85 9.16
N GLY A 108 18.55 10.48 8.19
CA GLY A 108 19.67 9.91 7.42
C GLY A 108 19.29 9.33 6.07
N THR A 109 18.03 9.41 5.66
CA THR A 109 17.63 9.05 4.29
C THR A 109 18.22 10.06 3.30
N ASP A 110 18.98 9.57 2.33
CA ASP A 110 19.37 10.26 1.11
C ASP A 110 19.38 9.26 -0.04
N PHE A 111 18.27 9.23 -0.77
CA PHE A 111 17.99 8.21 -1.76
C PHE A 111 17.47 8.84 -3.05
N THR A 112 18.00 8.41 -4.17
CA THR A 112 17.53 8.82 -5.49
C THR A 112 17.08 7.62 -6.32
N VAL A 113 15.97 7.75 -7.01
CA VAL A 113 15.44 6.75 -7.93
C VAL A 113 15.05 7.39 -9.25
N GLN A 114 15.43 6.75 -10.36
CA GLN A 114 15.02 7.19 -11.69
C GLN A 114 13.64 6.61 -12.04
N LEU A 115 12.89 7.39 -12.79
CA LEU A 115 11.55 7.03 -13.26
C LEU A 115 11.63 6.48 -14.69
N ILE A 116 10.72 5.57 -15.03
CA ILE A 116 10.63 5.03 -16.37
C ILE A 116 10.16 6.13 -17.31
N PRO A 117 10.88 6.44 -18.41
CA PRO A 117 10.45 7.45 -19.37
C PRO A 117 9.05 7.16 -19.92
N GLY A 118 8.18 8.14 -19.88
CA GLY A 118 6.81 8.03 -20.36
C GLY A 118 5.84 7.28 -19.43
N ALA A 119 6.30 6.74 -18.30
CA ALA A 119 5.39 6.18 -17.30
C ALA A 119 4.49 7.28 -16.71
N LYS A 120 3.26 6.90 -16.36
CA LYS A 120 2.27 7.81 -15.82
C LYS A 120 2.05 7.55 -14.34
N TRP A 121 1.92 8.61 -13.57
CA TRP A 121 1.42 8.58 -12.21
C TRP A 121 -0.04 8.13 -12.22
N CYS A 122 -0.36 7.20 -11.34
CA CYS A 122 -1.69 6.66 -11.10
C CYS A 122 -2.08 6.88 -9.65
N GLY A 123 -3.35 6.81 -9.33
CA GLY A 123 -3.84 6.89 -7.94
C GLY A 123 -5.35 6.79 -7.86
N ALA A 124 -5.83 6.51 -6.66
CA ALA A 124 -7.21 6.43 -6.24
C ALA A 124 -8.04 5.32 -6.90
N ALA A 125 -8.50 5.53 -8.12
CA ALA A 125 -9.38 4.60 -8.84
C ALA A 125 -8.61 3.85 -9.93
N ASP A 126 -9.04 2.63 -10.18
CA ASP A 126 -8.65 1.81 -11.33
C ASP A 126 -9.86 1.63 -12.26
N ILE A 127 -9.61 1.15 -13.46
CA ILE A 127 -10.63 0.94 -14.50
C ILE A 127 -10.69 -0.53 -14.88
N ASN A 128 -11.88 -1.09 -14.77
CA ASN A 128 -12.13 -2.42 -15.32
C ASN A 128 -12.06 -2.38 -16.85
N ARG A 129 -11.11 -3.12 -17.43
CA ARG A 129 -10.82 -3.08 -18.87
C ARG A 129 -11.89 -3.74 -19.75
N VAL A 130 -12.82 -4.49 -19.13
CA VAL A 130 -13.89 -5.18 -19.88
C VAL A 130 -15.11 -4.29 -20.05
N ASN A 131 -15.52 -3.60 -18.99
CA ASN A 131 -16.75 -2.81 -18.98
C ASN A 131 -16.55 -1.30 -18.77
N GLY A 132 -15.30 -0.86 -18.57
CA GLY A 132 -14.97 0.56 -18.37
C GLY A 132 -15.37 1.11 -17.00
N ALA A 133 -15.87 0.30 -16.08
CA ALA A 133 -16.30 0.77 -14.77
C ALA A 133 -15.10 1.17 -13.90
N ALA A 134 -15.16 2.37 -13.33
CA ALA A 134 -14.20 2.81 -12.32
C ALA A 134 -14.50 2.13 -10.98
N TYR A 135 -13.44 1.79 -10.24
CA TYR A 135 -13.54 1.24 -8.90
C TYR A 135 -12.33 1.61 -8.05
N VAL A 136 -12.47 1.58 -6.74
CA VAL A 136 -11.38 1.85 -5.80
C VAL A 136 -10.87 0.52 -5.26
N PRO A 137 -9.64 0.09 -5.62
CA PRO A 137 -9.14 -1.24 -5.25
C PRO A 137 -8.69 -1.35 -3.80
N ASN A 138 -8.35 -0.25 -3.13
CA ASN A 138 -7.89 -0.24 -1.74
C ASN A 138 -8.66 0.81 -0.94
N MET A 139 -9.15 0.43 0.24
CA MET A 139 -9.77 1.35 1.18
C MET A 139 -9.12 1.19 2.56
N PRO A 140 -8.46 2.23 3.08
CA PRO A 140 -8.23 3.55 2.48
C PRO A 140 -7.21 3.52 1.35
N THR A 141 -7.18 4.59 0.53
CA THR A 141 -6.14 4.86 -0.45
C THR A 141 -5.78 6.35 -0.39
N GLU A 142 -4.49 6.62 -0.11
CA GLU A 142 -3.96 7.97 0.12
C GLU A 142 -2.74 8.25 -0.76
N GLU A 143 -2.53 7.42 -1.78
CA GLU A 143 -1.32 7.46 -2.58
C GLU A 143 -1.56 7.79 -4.04
N VAL A 144 -0.60 8.50 -4.62
CA VAL A 144 -0.33 8.51 -6.04
C VAL A 144 1.00 7.84 -6.28
N PHE A 145 1.08 6.98 -7.25
CA PHE A 145 2.24 6.12 -7.44
C PHE A 145 2.67 5.99 -8.90
N LEU A 146 3.91 5.60 -9.05
CA LEU A 146 4.54 5.33 -10.33
C LEU A 146 5.55 4.20 -10.14
N ARG A 147 5.79 3.40 -11.16
CA ARG A 147 6.83 2.36 -11.13
C ARG A 147 8.20 2.97 -11.40
N PRO A 148 9.18 2.77 -10.52
CA PRO A 148 10.55 3.24 -10.74
C PRO A 148 11.27 2.40 -11.78
N MET A 149 12.35 2.95 -12.37
CA MET A 149 13.19 2.23 -13.31
C MET A 149 14.07 1.21 -12.56
N LYS A 150 13.92 -0.07 -12.93
CA LYS A 150 14.74 -1.14 -12.36
C LYS A 150 16.24 -0.88 -12.56
N GLY A 151 17.02 -1.08 -11.52
CA GLY A 151 18.48 -0.93 -11.56
C GLY A 151 18.96 0.53 -11.60
N LYS A 152 18.09 1.50 -11.34
CA LYS A 152 18.42 2.93 -11.39
C LYS A 152 18.02 3.64 -10.08
N CYS A 153 18.60 3.16 -8.99
CA CYS A 153 18.49 3.83 -7.70
C CYS A 153 19.85 3.82 -6.99
N GLU A 154 20.04 4.79 -6.11
CA GLU A 154 21.28 5.04 -5.41
C GLU A 154 21.01 5.67 -4.06
N GLY A 155 21.83 5.33 -3.06
CA GLY A 155 21.81 5.94 -1.74
C GLY A 155 21.12 5.10 -0.66
N ARG A 156 20.73 5.74 0.43
CA ARG A 156 20.30 5.09 1.67
C ARG A 156 18.87 5.47 2.02
N LEU A 157 18.08 4.48 2.38
CA LEU A 157 16.76 4.62 2.97
C LEU A 157 16.78 4.18 4.43
N VAL A 158 16.26 5.01 5.33
CA VAL A 158 16.11 4.70 6.76
C VAL A 158 14.62 4.61 7.09
N ALA A 159 14.20 3.47 7.62
CA ALA A 159 12.82 3.25 8.01
C ALA A 159 12.41 4.15 9.19
N THR A 160 11.21 4.72 9.11
CA THR A 160 10.62 5.56 10.18
C THR A 160 9.59 4.81 11.01
N LYS A 161 9.18 3.62 10.56
CA LYS A 161 8.18 2.77 11.25
C LYS A 161 8.55 1.30 11.08
N PRO A 162 8.15 0.45 12.03
CA PRO A 162 8.31 -0.98 11.90
C PRO A 162 7.58 -1.56 10.69
N LEU A 163 8.18 -2.56 10.06
CA LEU A 163 7.59 -3.34 8.97
C LEU A 163 7.15 -4.71 9.50
N SER A 164 5.87 -5.04 9.35
CA SER A 164 5.38 -6.39 9.56
C SER A 164 5.47 -7.18 8.25
N TRP A 165 6.37 -8.17 8.20
CA TRP A 165 6.61 -8.96 7.01
C TRP A 165 6.66 -10.46 7.32
N SER A 166 5.78 -11.24 6.68
CA SER A 166 5.73 -12.71 6.83
C SER A 166 5.68 -13.19 8.29
N GLY A 167 4.97 -12.45 9.16
CA GLY A 167 4.83 -12.77 10.59
C GLY A 167 5.98 -12.26 11.48
N ASN A 168 6.98 -11.61 10.91
CA ASN A 168 8.06 -10.94 11.66
C ASN A 168 7.83 -9.44 11.73
N LEU A 169 8.22 -8.83 12.84
CA LEU A 169 8.32 -7.38 12.98
C LEU A 169 9.79 -6.99 12.79
N ILE A 170 10.06 -6.17 11.76
CA ILE A 170 11.39 -5.65 11.45
C ILE A 170 11.34 -4.17 11.79
N ASP A 171 12.19 -3.73 12.70
CA ASP A 171 12.23 -2.35 13.17
C ASP A 171 13.63 -1.76 13.07
N GLY A 172 13.70 -0.43 12.95
CA GLY A 172 14.95 0.31 12.92
C GLY A 172 15.88 -0.06 11.76
N PHE A 173 15.35 -0.57 10.66
CA PHE A 173 16.16 -1.03 9.53
C PHE A 173 16.47 0.10 8.54
N GLU A 174 17.57 -0.09 7.86
CA GLU A 174 17.98 0.74 6.74
C GLU A 174 18.36 -0.13 5.54
N VAL A 175 18.32 0.46 4.35
CA VAL A 175 18.70 -0.24 3.11
C VAL A 175 19.58 0.69 2.29
N GLU A 176 20.75 0.22 1.91
CA GLU A 176 21.66 0.91 1.00
C GLU A 176 21.55 0.33 -0.41
N PHE A 177 21.60 1.24 -1.38
CA PHE A 177 21.56 0.89 -2.79
C PHE A 177 22.78 1.45 -3.51
N THR A 178 23.44 0.60 -4.27
CA THR A 178 24.53 0.97 -5.18
C THR A 178 24.28 0.38 -6.56
N ASN A 179 24.28 1.23 -7.58
CA ASN A 179 23.99 0.82 -8.96
C ASN A 179 22.66 0.04 -9.11
N GLY A 180 21.63 0.44 -8.35
CA GLY A 180 20.31 -0.14 -8.38
C GLY A 180 20.17 -1.52 -7.73
N ARG A 181 21.12 -1.92 -6.92
CA ARG A 181 21.12 -3.16 -6.13
C ARG A 181 21.27 -2.85 -4.65
N VAL A 182 20.68 -3.65 -3.80
CA VAL A 182 20.94 -3.59 -2.37
C VAL A 182 22.38 -3.96 -2.12
N SER A 183 23.13 -3.06 -1.49
CA SER A 183 24.54 -3.21 -1.12
C SER A 183 24.76 -3.34 0.39
N GLY A 184 23.76 -2.93 1.19
CA GLY A 184 23.77 -3.03 2.65
C GLY A 184 22.37 -3.00 3.24
N CYS A 185 22.19 -3.61 4.42
CA CYS A 185 20.98 -3.57 5.23
C CYS A 185 21.29 -3.97 6.69
#